data_fa3339b023c9aed869db648344f9e3ad
#
_entry.id   fa3339b023c9aed869db648344f9e3ad
#
_cell.length_a   1.000
_cell.length_b   1.000
_cell.length_c   1.000
_cell.angle_alpha   90.00
_cell.angle_beta   90.00
_cell.angle_gamma   90.00
#
_symmetry.space_group_name_H-M   'P 1'
#
loop_
_entity.id
_entity.type
_entity.pdbx_description
1 polymer ?
#
loop_
_entity_poly.entity_id
_entity_poly.type
_entity_poly.pdbx_seq_one_letter_code
_entity_poly.pdbx_strand_id
1 'polypeptide(L)'
;MSFGKRLTEARKAKNLSQEELATLIGTKGPAVGRYEREVAKPTIEVAGRLADVLGVSLDYLVGKVDTALDADTLSRVRAISDLSDDDRSFVLRAMDGLIRDLKTQRAYASS
;
A
#
# COMPACT_ATOMS: atom_id res chain seq x y z
N MET A 1 -13.01 3.17 -6.57
CA MET A 1 -11.86 3.55 -7.41
C MET A 1 -11.36 2.31 -8.14
N SER A 2 -11.06 2.41 -9.42
CA SER A 2 -10.65 1.28 -10.24
C SER A 2 -9.18 0.90 -10.00
N PHE A 3 -8.81 -0.31 -10.40
CA PHE A 3 -7.43 -0.78 -10.36
C PHE A 3 -6.49 0.18 -11.10
N GLY A 4 -6.85 0.57 -12.30
CA GLY A 4 -6.02 1.46 -13.12
C GLY A 4 -5.78 2.81 -12.46
N LYS A 5 -6.78 3.38 -11.83
CA LYS A 5 -6.63 4.64 -11.09
C LYS A 5 -5.73 4.48 -9.86
N ARG A 6 -5.90 3.43 -9.09
CA ARG A 6 -5.06 3.17 -7.92
C ARG A 6 -3.62 2.91 -8.31
N LEU A 7 -3.42 2.17 -9.40
CA LEU A 7 -2.09 1.94 -9.96
C LEU A 7 -1.42 3.26 -10.36
N THR A 8 -2.15 4.11 -11.08
CA THR A 8 -1.66 5.42 -11.51
C THR A 8 -1.27 6.29 -10.33
N GLU A 9 -2.12 6.37 -9.32
CA GLU A 9 -1.86 7.18 -8.12
C GLU A 9 -0.66 6.66 -7.34
N ALA A 10 -0.57 5.35 -7.14
CA ALA A 10 0.55 4.75 -6.43
C ALA A 10 1.87 4.95 -7.16
N ARG A 11 1.85 4.84 -8.50
CA ARG A 11 3.03 5.10 -9.33
C ARG A 11 3.49 6.55 -9.20
N LYS A 12 2.57 7.49 -9.32
CA LYS A 12 2.89 8.92 -9.20
C LYS A 12 3.38 9.27 -7.81
N ALA A 13 2.83 8.65 -6.77
CA ALA A 13 3.29 8.86 -5.40
C ALA A 13 4.74 8.43 -5.21
N LYS A 14 5.23 7.49 -5.99
CA LYS A 14 6.63 7.06 -5.98
C LYS A 14 7.50 7.84 -6.98
N ASN A 15 6.93 8.81 -7.68
CA ASN A 15 7.64 9.59 -8.70
C ASN A 15 8.23 8.73 -9.81
N LEU A 16 7.52 7.68 -10.19
CA LEU A 16 7.94 6.76 -11.25
C LEU A 16 7.19 7.06 -12.54
N SER A 17 7.90 6.99 -13.67
CA SER A 17 7.26 6.97 -14.98
C SER A 17 6.68 5.58 -15.25
N GLN A 18 5.82 5.47 -16.25
CA GLN A 18 5.32 4.17 -16.68
C GLN A 18 6.46 3.25 -17.13
N GLU A 19 7.45 3.78 -17.86
CA GLU A 19 8.61 3.01 -18.30
C GLU A 19 9.48 2.54 -17.13
N GLU A 20 9.73 3.42 -16.16
CA GLU A 20 10.50 3.06 -14.98
C GLU A 20 9.82 1.94 -14.20
N LEU A 21 8.51 2.05 -13.99
CA LEU A 21 7.76 1.00 -13.31
C LEU A 21 7.81 -0.32 -14.09
N ALA A 22 7.63 -0.26 -15.40
CA ALA A 22 7.71 -1.45 -16.26
C ALA A 22 9.06 -2.15 -16.14
N THR A 23 10.15 -1.39 -16.12
CA THR A 23 11.49 -1.94 -15.93
C THR A 23 11.63 -2.64 -14.57
N LEU A 24 11.11 -1.99 -13.52
CA LEU A 24 11.22 -2.53 -12.15
C LEU A 24 10.43 -3.84 -11.97
N ILE A 25 9.33 -4.01 -12.67
CA ILE A 25 8.53 -5.24 -12.59
C ILE A 25 8.88 -6.26 -13.68
N GLY A 26 9.85 -5.95 -14.52
CA GLY A 26 10.33 -6.88 -15.55
C GLY A 26 9.40 -7.04 -16.73
N THR A 27 8.66 -5.99 -17.11
CA THR A 27 7.77 -6.00 -18.27
C THR A 27 8.14 -4.89 -19.26
N LYS A 28 7.45 -4.83 -20.38
CA LYS A 28 7.69 -3.81 -21.40
C LYS A 28 6.96 -2.51 -21.06
N GLY A 29 7.53 -1.36 -21.46
CA GLY A 29 7.00 -0.04 -21.16
C GLY A 29 5.50 0.15 -21.43
N PRO A 30 4.97 -0.26 -22.60
CA PRO A 30 3.55 -0.08 -22.91
C PRO A 30 2.59 -0.84 -22.01
N ALA A 31 3.04 -1.88 -21.31
CA ALA A 31 2.18 -2.73 -20.50
C ALA A 31 1.56 -1.95 -19.31
N VAL A 32 2.36 -1.11 -18.64
CA VAL A 32 1.87 -0.33 -17.50
C VAL A 32 0.75 0.62 -17.93
N GLY A 33 0.93 1.31 -19.05
CA GLY A 33 -0.10 2.18 -19.60
C GLY A 33 -1.40 1.45 -19.90
N ARG A 34 -1.32 0.23 -20.42
CA ARG A 34 -2.50 -0.60 -20.67
C ARG A 34 -3.21 -0.99 -19.39
N TYR A 35 -2.46 -1.34 -18.34
CA TYR A 35 -3.04 -1.65 -17.03
C TYR A 35 -3.75 -0.42 -16.44
N GLU A 36 -3.14 0.76 -16.57
CA GLU A 36 -3.72 2.01 -16.04
C GLU A 36 -4.98 2.41 -16.78
N ARG A 37 -5.05 2.15 -18.07
CA ARG A 37 -6.27 2.41 -18.87
C ARG A 37 -7.29 1.28 -18.80
N GLU A 38 -6.96 0.19 -18.12
CA GLU A 38 -7.80 -1.00 -17.98
C GLU A 38 -8.11 -1.69 -19.31
N VAL A 39 -7.20 -1.53 -20.26
CA VAL A 39 -7.24 -2.23 -21.56
C VAL A 39 -6.70 -3.66 -21.42
N ALA A 40 -5.82 -3.88 -20.46
CA ALA A 40 -5.27 -5.18 -20.14
C ALA A 40 -5.23 -5.36 -18.62
N LYS A 41 -5.28 -6.60 -18.16
CA LYS A 41 -5.16 -6.94 -16.75
C LYS A 41 -3.83 -7.66 -16.52
N PRO A 42 -3.07 -7.31 -15.47
CA PRO A 42 -1.86 -8.04 -15.15
C PRO A 42 -2.19 -9.44 -14.63
N THR A 43 -1.25 -10.35 -14.78
CA THR A 43 -1.32 -11.64 -14.09
C THR A 43 -1.18 -11.41 -12.59
N ILE A 44 -1.55 -12.41 -11.79
CA ILE A 44 -1.38 -12.34 -10.33
C ILE A 44 0.09 -12.08 -9.97
N GLU A 45 1.02 -12.70 -10.67
CA GLU A 45 2.46 -12.52 -10.42
C GLU A 45 2.90 -11.09 -10.69
N VAL A 46 2.48 -10.51 -11.79
CA VAL A 46 2.79 -9.13 -12.14
C VAL A 46 2.12 -8.17 -11.17
N ALA A 47 0.87 -8.43 -10.80
CA ALA A 47 0.15 -7.61 -9.81
C ALA A 47 0.86 -7.62 -8.47
N GLY A 48 1.38 -8.78 -8.03
CA GLY A 48 2.18 -8.88 -6.82
C GLY A 48 3.45 -8.06 -6.88
N ARG A 49 4.16 -8.09 -8.00
CA ARG A 49 5.36 -7.26 -8.20
C ARG A 49 5.04 -5.77 -8.21
N LEU A 50 3.93 -5.38 -8.83
CA LEU A 50 3.46 -3.99 -8.80
C LEU A 50 3.23 -3.53 -7.35
N ALA A 51 2.53 -4.33 -6.57
CA ALA A 51 2.27 -4.01 -5.17
C ALA A 51 3.57 -3.84 -4.39
N ASP A 52 4.53 -4.75 -4.57
CA ASP A 52 5.82 -4.71 -3.89
C ASP A 52 6.62 -3.45 -4.24
N VAL A 53 6.75 -3.15 -5.52
CA VAL A 53 7.51 -1.97 -5.99
C VAL A 53 6.86 -0.68 -5.52
N LEU A 54 5.54 -0.62 -5.56
CA LEU A 54 4.78 0.58 -5.19
C LEU A 54 4.59 0.73 -3.68
N GLY A 55 4.93 -0.29 -2.90
CA GLY A 55 4.79 -0.25 -1.45
C GLY A 55 3.34 -0.23 -0.97
N VAL A 56 2.44 -0.82 -1.74
CA VAL A 56 1.02 -0.93 -1.39
C VAL A 56 0.62 -2.40 -1.33
N SER A 57 -0.53 -2.69 -0.71
CA SER A 57 -1.05 -4.05 -0.71
C SER A 57 -1.74 -4.36 -2.04
N LEU A 58 -1.78 -5.65 -2.38
CA LEU A 58 -2.56 -6.09 -3.53
C LEU A 58 -4.05 -5.79 -3.32
N ASP A 59 -4.55 -5.94 -2.09
CA ASP A 59 -5.93 -5.60 -1.74
C ASP A 59 -6.26 -4.14 -2.01
N TYR A 60 -5.31 -3.23 -1.76
CA TYR A 60 -5.48 -1.82 -2.12
C TYR A 60 -5.62 -1.65 -3.64
N LEU A 61 -4.73 -2.27 -4.42
CA LEU A 61 -4.77 -2.16 -5.88
C LEU A 61 -6.08 -2.69 -6.47
N VAL A 62 -6.59 -3.78 -5.94
CA VAL A 62 -7.86 -4.37 -6.44
C VAL A 62 -9.11 -3.73 -5.82
N GLY A 63 -8.95 -2.78 -4.93
CA GLY A 63 -10.06 -2.00 -4.38
C GLY A 63 -10.74 -2.58 -3.16
N LYS A 64 -10.12 -3.53 -2.48
CA LYS A 64 -10.70 -4.14 -1.27
C LYS A 64 -10.42 -3.35 0.00
N VAL A 65 -9.37 -2.51 0.00
CA VAL A 65 -9.06 -1.61 1.11
C VAL A 65 -8.81 -0.21 0.55
N ASP A 66 -9.05 0.82 1.34
CA ASP A 66 -8.95 2.21 0.89
C ASP A 66 -7.61 2.86 1.24
N THR A 67 -6.82 2.24 2.09
CA THR A 67 -5.58 2.81 2.60
C THR A 67 -4.35 2.16 1.95
N ALA A 68 -3.51 2.98 1.33
CA ALA A 68 -2.18 2.56 0.90
C ALA A 68 -1.22 2.69 2.08
N LEU A 69 -0.46 1.64 2.36
CA LEU A 69 0.56 1.65 3.40
C LEU A 69 1.93 1.84 2.76
N ASP A 70 2.75 2.72 3.34
CA ASP A 70 4.15 2.83 2.94
C ASP A 70 4.94 1.59 3.38
N ALA A 71 6.17 1.45 2.84
CA ALA A 71 7.00 0.27 3.10
C ALA A 71 7.36 0.13 4.58
N ASP A 72 7.63 1.24 5.26
CA ASP A 72 7.99 1.22 6.68
C ASP A 72 6.81 0.77 7.54
N THR A 73 5.63 1.31 7.29
CA THR A 73 4.42 0.93 8.01
C THR A 73 4.08 -0.53 7.75
N LEU A 74 4.17 -0.98 6.50
CA LEU A 74 3.88 -2.36 6.14
C LEU A 74 4.85 -3.33 6.83
N SER A 75 6.14 -2.97 6.91
CA SER A 75 7.17 -3.76 7.60
C SER A 75 6.80 -3.95 9.07
N ARG A 76 6.33 -2.89 9.73
CA ARG A 76 5.91 -2.96 11.14
C ARG A 76 4.66 -3.81 11.32
N VAL A 77 3.69 -3.71 10.42
CA VAL A 77 2.49 -4.56 10.44
C VAL A 77 2.88 -6.03 10.31
N ARG A 78 3.79 -6.35 9.41
CA ARG A 78 4.28 -7.73 9.26
C ARG A 78 4.99 -8.22 10.52
N ALA A 79 5.82 -7.39 11.12
CA ALA A 79 6.52 -7.73 12.37
C ALA A 79 5.53 -8.03 13.49
N ILE A 80 4.47 -7.23 13.60
CA ILE A 80 3.40 -7.47 14.59
C ILE A 80 2.69 -8.79 14.30
N SER A 81 2.41 -9.09 13.04
CA SER A 81 1.74 -10.33 12.64
C SER A 81 2.54 -11.57 12.97
N ASP A 82 3.86 -11.47 13.01
CA ASP A 82 4.78 -12.59 13.32
C ASP A 82 4.96 -12.85 14.81
N LEU A 83 4.43 -11.97 15.67
CA LEU A 83 4.51 -12.15 17.11
C LEU A 83 3.58 -13.28 17.60
N SER A 84 3.85 -13.80 18.79
CA SER A 84 2.90 -14.69 19.47
C SER A 84 1.58 -13.96 19.71
N ASP A 85 0.51 -14.73 19.95
CA ASP A 85 -0.82 -14.15 20.19
C ASP A 85 -0.81 -13.18 21.37
N ASP A 86 -0.13 -13.54 22.48
CA ASP A 86 -0.04 -12.70 23.66
C ASP A 86 0.73 -11.42 23.40
N ASP A 87 1.88 -11.51 22.73
CA ASP A 87 2.71 -10.36 22.42
C ASP A 87 2.00 -9.43 21.43
N ARG A 88 1.34 -10.00 20.42
CA ARG A 88 0.57 -9.23 19.45
C ARG A 88 -0.55 -8.46 20.15
N SER A 89 -1.29 -9.11 21.01
CA SER A 89 -2.38 -8.46 21.76
C SER A 89 -1.85 -7.31 22.63
N PHE A 90 -0.71 -7.50 23.26
CA PHE A 90 -0.05 -6.46 24.05
C PHE A 90 0.31 -5.25 23.20
N VAL A 91 0.98 -5.49 22.05
CA VAL A 91 1.41 -4.41 21.16
C VAL A 91 0.20 -3.65 20.61
N LEU A 92 -0.82 -4.37 20.16
CA LEU A 92 -2.01 -3.74 19.58
C LEU A 92 -2.75 -2.88 20.61
N ARG A 93 -2.85 -3.32 21.86
CA ARG A 93 -3.46 -2.52 22.94
C ARG A 93 -2.65 -1.26 23.23
N ALA A 94 -1.32 -1.38 23.25
CA ALA A 94 -0.44 -0.22 23.44
C ALA A 94 -0.61 0.78 22.30
N MET A 95 -0.67 0.30 21.05
CA MET A 95 -0.90 1.15 19.89
C MET A 95 -2.24 1.87 19.95
N ASP A 96 -3.30 1.15 20.30
CA ASP A 96 -4.65 1.74 20.44
C ASP A 96 -4.65 2.88 21.44
N GLY A 97 -3.99 2.70 22.59
CA GLY A 97 -3.85 3.74 23.60
C GLY A 97 -3.10 4.96 23.10
N LEU A 98 -1.96 4.74 22.45
CA LEU A 98 -1.15 5.83 21.89
C LEU A 98 -1.91 6.60 20.81
N ILE A 99 -2.58 5.90 19.90
CA ILE A 99 -3.37 6.54 18.85
C ILE A 99 -4.48 7.40 19.46
N ARG A 100 -5.20 6.87 20.45
CA ARG A 100 -6.26 7.60 21.14
C ARG A 100 -5.73 8.85 21.82
N ASP A 101 -4.60 8.76 22.51
CA ASP A 101 -4.00 9.89 23.21
C ASP A 101 -3.58 10.99 22.25
N LEU A 102 -2.97 10.61 21.11
CA LEU A 102 -2.56 11.56 20.10
C LEU A 102 -3.75 12.26 19.45
N LYS A 103 -4.83 11.54 19.19
CA LYS A 103 -6.07 12.14 18.66
C LYS A 103 -6.68 13.11 19.64
N THR A 104 -6.67 12.79 20.94
CA THR A 104 -7.16 13.67 22.00
C THR A 104 -6.34 14.95 22.08
N GLN A 105 -5.02 14.84 22.04
CA GLN A 105 -4.14 16.01 22.04
C GLN A 105 -4.40 16.94 20.86
N ARG A 106 -4.61 16.38 19.66
CA ARG A 106 -4.94 17.17 18.48
C ARG A 106 -6.29 17.89 18.62
N ALA A 107 -7.29 17.22 19.18
CA ALA A 107 -8.59 17.83 19.42
C ALA A 107 -8.47 19.04 20.33
N TYR A 108 -7.67 18.95 21.41
CA TYR A 108 -7.41 20.07 22.31
C TYR A 108 -6.64 21.19 21.63
N ALA A 109 -5.64 20.85 20.83
CA ALA A 109 -4.83 21.86 20.12
C ALA A 109 -5.64 22.63 19.06
N SER A 110 -6.71 22.01 18.55
CA SER A 110 -7.57 22.61 17.51
C SER A 110 -8.71 23.46 18.08
N SER A 111 -8.88 23.46 19.39
CA SER A 111 -10.00 24.15 20.06
C SER A 111 -9.74 25.64 20.27
#